data_f7f7c15062abfa7bd213721b0a4a0686
#
_entry.id   f7f7c15062abfa7bd213721b0a4a0686
#
_cell.length_a   1.000
_cell.length_b   1.000
_cell.length_c   1.000
_cell.angle_alpha   90.00
_cell.angle_beta   90.00
_cell.angle_gamma   90.00
#
_symmetry.space_group_name_H-M   'P 1'
#
loop_
_entity.id
_entity.type
_entity.pdbx_description
1 polymer ?
#
loop_
_entity_poly.entity_id
_entity_poly.type
_entity_poly.pdbx_seq_one_letter_code
_entity_poly.pdbx_strand_id
1 'polypeptide(L)'
;MRKTKSILWAQILVFLTIFISFSFICAQIATSVSEILTNPDKYDNKAVQVPGKCINVKHKVSRKGNPYTVFELADKGGSIKVFSFGYLAINEGDKVIVKGIYQKVKMVGPYIFYNEIDASNGEIR
;
A
#
# COMPACT_ATOMS: atom_id res chain seq x y z
N MET A 1 -27.98 46.75 -11.18
CA MET A 1 -27.66 45.82 -12.26
C MET A 1 -26.17 45.49 -12.39
N ARG A 2 -25.27 46.40 -12.12
CA ARG A 2 -23.81 46.14 -12.21
C ARG A 2 -23.26 45.27 -11.08
N LYS A 3 -23.93 45.15 -9.94
CA LYS A 3 -23.49 44.35 -8.78
C LYS A 3 -23.72 42.86 -8.95
N THR A 4 -24.65 42.44 -9.81
CA THR A 4 -24.92 41.02 -10.07
C THR A 4 -23.86 40.34 -10.92
N LYS A 5 -23.17 41.07 -11.80
CA LYS A 5 -22.09 40.50 -12.62
C LYS A 5 -20.81 40.20 -11.85
N SER A 6 -20.46 41.00 -10.82
CA SER A 6 -19.28 40.79 -10.01
C SER A 6 -19.45 39.62 -9.02
N ILE A 7 -20.66 39.35 -8.55
CA ILE A 7 -20.97 38.22 -7.67
C ILE A 7 -20.87 36.89 -8.42
N LEU A 8 -21.31 36.84 -9.67
CA LEU A 8 -21.20 35.67 -10.55
C LEU A 8 -19.74 35.30 -10.83
N TRP A 9 -18.87 36.26 -11.01
CA TRP A 9 -17.45 36.04 -11.24
C TRP A 9 -16.75 35.49 -10.00
N ALA A 10 -17.08 35.98 -8.79
CA ALA A 10 -16.54 35.49 -7.53
C ALA A 10 -16.95 34.04 -7.25
N GLN A 11 -18.17 33.65 -7.61
CA GLN A 11 -18.65 32.27 -7.46
C GLN A 11 -17.94 31.31 -8.44
N ILE A 12 -17.65 31.72 -9.65
CA ILE A 12 -16.92 30.91 -10.64
C ILE A 12 -15.48 30.69 -10.19
N LEU A 13 -14.80 31.69 -9.62
CA LEU A 13 -13.44 31.57 -9.10
C LEU A 13 -13.35 30.63 -7.89
N VAL A 14 -14.32 30.64 -7.00
CA VAL A 14 -14.39 29.73 -5.86
C VAL A 14 -14.63 28.29 -6.32
N PHE A 15 -15.42 28.06 -7.36
CA PHE A 15 -15.64 26.75 -7.95
C PHE A 15 -14.37 26.19 -8.60
N LEU A 16 -13.58 27.02 -9.25
CA LEU A 16 -12.33 26.61 -9.88
C LEU A 16 -11.27 26.18 -8.85
N THR A 17 -11.19 26.85 -7.72
CA THR A 17 -10.24 26.50 -6.64
C THR A 17 -10.57 25.20 -5.95
N ILE A 18 -11.83 24.84 -5.81
CA ILE A 18 -12.26 23.56 -5.23
C ILE A 18 -11.93 22.38 -6.16
N PHE A 19 -11.95 22.56 -7.46
CA PHE A 19 -11.65 21.51 -8.44
C PHE A 19 -10.17 21.12 -8.48
N ILE A 20 -9.26 22.02 -8.17
CA ILE A 20 -7.80 21.78 -8.18
C ILE A 20 -7.35 20.92 -7.00
N SER A 21 -8.08 20.93 -5.88
CA SER A 21 -7.74 20.14 -4.69
C SER A 21 -8.04 18.64 -4.80
N PHE A 22 -8.73 18.19 -5.83
CA PHE A 22 -9.09 16.79 -6.05
C PHE A 22 -8.05 15.97 -6.85
N SER A 23 -6.97 16.60 -7.32
CA SER A 23 -6.04 15.99 -8.28
C SER A 23 -4.96 15.08 -7.67
N PHE A 24 -4.93 14.86 -6.36
CA PHE A 24 -3.83 14.17 -5.68
C PHE A 24 -4.23 12.91 -4.88
N ILE A 25 -5.32 12.26 -5.23
CA ILE A 25 -5.67 10.98 -4.59
C ILE A 25 -4.93 9.86 -5.33
N CYS A 26 -3.85 9.32 -4.74
CA CYS A 26 -3.23 8.08 -5.17
C CYS A 26 -4.21 6.93 -4.96
N ALA A 27 -4.81 6.44 -6.04
CA ALA A 27 -5.67 5.27 -6.00
C ALA A 27 -4.81 4.01 -5.85
N GLN A 28 -5.02 3.23 -4.80
CA GLN A 28 -4.46 1.89 -4.64
C GLN A 28 -5.27 0.90 -5.47
N ILE A 29 -4.58 -0.10 -6.02
CA ILE A 29 -5.22 -1.16 -6.80
C ILE A 29 -5.67 -2.26 -5.83
N ALA A 30 -6.98 -2.48 -5.73
CA ALA A 30 -7.53 -3.61 -4.99
C ALA A 30 -7.30 -4.89 -5.81
N THR A 31 -6.62 -5.86 -5.23
CA THR A 31 -6.28 -7.12 -5.89
C THR A 31 -6.17 -8.25 -4.87
N SER A 32 -5.72 -9.41 -5.27
CA SER A 32 -5.53 -10.58 -4.41
C SER A 32 -4.11 -11.13 -4.53
N VAL A 33 -3.69 -11.94 -3.57
CA VAL A 33 -2.41 -12.65 -3.63
C VAL A 33 -2.33 -13.50 -4.89
N SER A 34 -3.38 -14.26 -5.20
CA SER A 34 -3.44 -15.12 -6.39
C SER A 34 -3.28 -14.33 -7.68
N GLU A 35 -3.93 -13.16 -7.79
CA GLU A 35 -3.86 -12.31 -8.98
C GLU A 35 -2.46 -11.73 -9.17
N ILE A 36 -1.82 -11.27 -8.10
CA ILE A 36 -0.45 -10.75 -8.15
C ILE A 36 0.54 -11.84 -8.58
N LEU A 37 0.42 -13.04 -8.02
CA LEU A 37 1.29 -14.17 -8.37
C LEU A 37 1.11 -14.62 -9.81
N THR A 38 -0.09 -14.51 -10.35
CA THR A 38 -0.39 -14.86 -11.74
C THR A 38 0.11 -13.79 -12.72
N ASN A 39 0.02 -12.51 -12.36
CA ASN A 39 0.38 -11.38 -13.20
C ASN A 39 1.33 -10.40 -12.48
N PRO A 40 2.52 -10.82 -12.07
CA PRO A 40 3.40 -9.98 -11.26
C PRO A 40 3.84 -8.69 -11.94
N ASP A 41 4.04 -8.72 -13.25
CA ASP A 41 4.47 -7.53 -14.00
C ASP A 41 3.40 -6.42 -14.03
N LYS A 42 2.13 -6.81 -13.96
CA LYS A 42 1.02 -5.87 -13.92
C LYS A 42 1.01 -5.02 -12.65
N TYR A 43 1.49 -5.58 -11.55
CA TYR A 43 1.45 -4.93 -10.23
C TYR A 43 2.81 -4.44 -9.75
N ASP A 44 3.86 -4.71 -10.49
CA ASP A 44 5.23 -4.35 -10.10
C ASP A 44 5.38 -2.85 -9.88
N ASN A 45 5.92 -2.47 -8.72
CA ASN A 45 6.11 -1.09 -8.26
C ASN A 45 4.81 -0.28 -8.14
N LYS A 46 3.68 -0.95 -7.94
CA LYS A 46 2.39 -0.28 -7.78
C LYS A 46 1.86 -0.41 -6.37
N ALA A 47 1.13 0.63 -5.93
CA ALA A 47 0.41 0.60 -4.67
C ALA A 47 -0.79 -0.35 -4.78
N VAL A 48 -0.84 -1.34 -3.91
CA VAL A 48 -1.87 -2.39 -3.90
C VAL A 48 -2.57 -2.47 -2.55
N GLN A 49 -3.79 -2.96 -2.58
CA GLN A 49 -4.58 -3.30 -1.40
C GLN A 49 -4.98 -4.77 -1.52
N VAL A 50 -4.48 -5.60 -0.59
CA VAL A 50 -4.55 -7.05 -0.73
C VAL A 50 -5.07 -7.67 0.57
N PRO A 51 -6.19 -8.41 0.52
CA PRO A 51 -6.67 -9.20 1.65
C PRO A 51 -5.96 -10.54 1.72
N GLY A 52 -5.85 -11.08 2.91
CA GLY A 52 -5.30 -12.42 3.09
C GLY A 52 -5.15 -12.78 4.56
N LYS A 53 -4.54 -13.92 4.78
CA LYS A 53 -4.29 -14.48 6.09
C LYS A 53 -2.80 -14.39 6.43
N CYS A 54 -2.48 -13.93 7.65
CA CYS A 54 -1.11 -13.87 8.13
C CYS A 54 -0.60 -15.25 8.50
N ILE A 55 0.52 -15.64 7.92
CA ILE A 55 1.26 -16.84 8.29
C ILE A 55 2.74 -16.53 8.44
N ASN A 56 3.46 -17.35 9.22
CA ASN A 56 4.90 -17.18 9.45
C ASN A 56 5.26 -15.78 9.95
N VAL A 57 4.52 -15.27 10.93
CA VAL A 57 4.76 -13.96 11.52
C VAL A 57 6.05 -13.97 12.32
N LYS A 58 6.96 -13.04 11.99
CA LYS A 58 8.26 -12.88 12.67
C LYS A 58 8.49 -11.42 13.04
N HIS A 59 8.78 -11.19 14.30
CA HIS A 59 9.21 -9.90 14.80
C HIS A 59 10.74 -9.91 14.93
N LYS A 60 11.40 -8.99 14.26
CA LYS A 60 12.86 -8.94 14.18
C LYS A 60 13.40 -7.57 14.54
N VAL A 61 14.70 -7.50 14.81
CA VAL A 61 15.43 -6.26 15.05
C VAL A 61 16.58 -6.19 14.06
N SER A 62 16.72 -5.07 13.37
CA SER A 62 17.82 -4.84 12.44
C SER A 62 19.14 -4.65 13.19
N ARG A 63 20.28 -4.69 12.47
CA ARG A 63 21.60 -4.44 13.05
C ARG A 63 21.70 -3.09 13.74
N LYS A 64 20.93 -2.09 13.29
CA LYS A 64 20.87 -0.75 13.89
C LYS A 64 19.92 -0.65 15.08
N GLY A 65 19.28 -1.75 15.49
CA GLY A 65 18.34 -1.79 16.60
C GLY A 65 16.91 -1.38 16.24
N ASN A 66 16.56 -1.28 14.97
CA ASN A 66 15.21 -0.92 14.53
C ASN A 66 14.32 -2.15 14.44
N PRO A 67 13.16 -2.18 15.13
CA PRO A 67 12.24 -3.31 15.05
C PRO A 67 11.52 -3.31 13.69
N TYR A 68 11.25 -4.51 13.19
CA TYR A 68 10.43 -4.72 12.00
C TYR A 68 9.69 -6.05 12.08
N THR A 69 8.62 -6.15 11.32
CA THR A 69 7.78 -7.36 11.23
C THR A 69 7.78 -7.86 9.79
N VAL A 70 7.95 -9.16 9.65
CA VAL A 70 7.85 -9.86 8.36
C VAL A 70 6.86 -11.00 8.52
N PHE A 71 5.97 -11.13 7.56
CA PHE A 71 5.03 -12.25 7.51
C PHE A 71 4.71 -12.59 6.06
N GLU A 72 4.02 -13.69 5.86
CA GLU A 72 3.48 -14.05 4.57
C GLU A 72 1.97 -13.81 4.57
N LEU A 73 1.48 -13.15 3.54
CA LEU A 73 0.06 -12.94 3.28
C LEU A 73 -0.40 -14.03 2.33
N ALA A 74 -1.29 -14.88 2.79
CA ALA A 74 -1.72 -16.07 2.05
C ALA A 74 -3.19 -16.01 1.64
N ASP A 75 -3.48 -16.52 0.46
CA ASP A 75 -4.83 -16.87 0.00
C ASP A 75 -4.82 -18.27 -0.62
N LYS A 76 -5.87 -18.63 -1.36
CA LYS A 76 -5.98 -19.96 -1.99
C LYS A 76 -4.90 -20.23 -3.04
N GLY A 77 -4.32 -19.20 -3.64
CA GLY A 77 -3.37 -19.32 -4.74
C GLY A 77 -1.91 -19.27 -4.34
N GLY A 78 -1.60 -19.02 -3.07
CA GLY A 78 -0.23 -18.93 -2.59
C GLY A 78 -0.01 -17.87 -1.53
N SER A 79 1.22 -17.41 -1.40
CA SER A 79 1.59 -16.40 -0.42
C SER A 79 2.59 -15.39 -0.98
N ILE A 80 2.58 -14.19 -0.41
CA ILE A 80 3.51 -13.10 -0.72
C ILE A 80 4.10 -12.60 0.59
N LYS A 81 5.41 -12.33 0.63
CA LYS A 81 6.06 -11.71 1.78
C LYS A 81 5.60 -10.28 1.96
N VAL A 82 5.39 -9.89 3.22
CA VAL A 82 5.05 -8.53 3.61
C VAL A 82 6.07 -8.05 4.63
N PHE A 83 6.59 -6.86 4.41
CA PHE A 83 7.53 -6.19 5.30
C PHE A 83 6.90 -4.90 5.83
N SER A 84 7.08 -4.64 7.12
CA SER A 84 6.69 -3.37 7.73
C SER A 84 7.63 -3.02 8.88
N PHE A 85 7.92 -1.75 9.07
CA PHE A 85 8.64 -1.29 10.24
C PHE A 85 7.81 -1.44 11.51
N GLY A 86 8.48 -1.61 12.65
CA GLY A 86 7.86 -1.73 13.96
C GLY A 86 7.37 -3.14 14.28
N TYR A 87 6.93 -3.32 15.50
CA TYR A 87 6.28 -4.56 15.93
C TYR A 87 4.77 -4.42 15.71
N LEU A 88 4.26 -5.13 14.73
CA LEU A 88 2.82 -5.15 14.47
C LEU A 88 2.13 -6.13 15.40
N ALA A 89 0.99 -5.73 15.95
CA ALA A 89 0.15 -6.57 16.81
C ALA A 89 -0.72 -7.53 15.97
N ILE A 90 -0.06 -8.38 15.19
CA ILE A 90 -0.72 -9.42 14.37
C ILE A 90 -0.28 -10.80 14.84
N ASN A 91 -1.19 -11.76 14.73
CA ASN A 91 -0.97 -13.15 15.12
C ASN A 91 -1.11 -14.10 13.94
N GLU A 92 -0.51 -15.28 14.05
CA GLU A 92 -0.72 -16.37 13.09
C GLU A 92 -2.21 -16.60 12.85
N GLY A 93 -2.61 -16.64 11.59
CA GLY A 93 -3.98 -16.91 11.22
C GLY A 93 -4.91 -15.70 11.15
N ASP A 94 -4.46 -14.53 11.54
CA ASP A 94 -5.26 -13.31 11.43
C ASP A 94 -5.59 -12.98 9.98
N LYS A 95 -6.83 -12.59 9.74
CA LYS A 95 -7.26 -12.06 8.45
C LYS A 95 -7.02 -10.56 8.44
N VAL A 96 -6.26 -10.09 7.46
CA VAL A 96 -5.86 -8.69 7.35
C VAL A 96 -6.01 -8.17 5.92
N ILE A 97 -6.00 -6.85 5.80
CA ILE A 97 -5.88 -6.16 4.52
C ILE A 97 -4.56 -5.40 4.55
N VAL A 98 -3.69 -5.68 3.61
CA VAL A 98 -2.38 -5.04 3.48
C VAL A 98 -2.44 -3.99 2.40
N LYS A 99 -2.02 -2.77 2.74
CA LYS A 99 -1.82 -1.68 1.79
C LYS A 99 -0.33 -1.36 1.73
N GLY A 100 0.24 -1.45 0.56
CA GLY A 100 1.66 -1.21 0.36
C GLY A 100 2.05 -1.24 -1.10
N ILE A 101 3.34 -1.21 -1.38
CA ILE A 101 3.87 -1.27 -2.73
C ILE A 101 4.36 -2.68 -3.01
N TYR A 102 3.79 -3.32 -4.02
CA TYR A 102 4.28 -4.61 -4.49
C TYR A 102 5.55 -4.43 -5.32
N GLN A 103 6.56 -5.22 -5.04
CA GLN A 103 7.81 -5.26 -5.78
C GLN A 103 8.12 -6.69 -6.19
N LYS A 104 8.18 -6.94 -7.49
CA LYS A 104 8.58 -8.23 -8.03
C LYS A 104 10.02 -8.57 -7.64
N VAL A 105 10.88 -7.55 -7.69
CA VAL A 105 12.27 -7.64 -7.24
C VAL A 105 12.62 -6.39 -6.45
N LYS A 106 13.18 -6.57 -5.27
CA LYS A 106 13.64 -5.48 -4.40
C LYS A 106 15.09 -5.69 -4.04
N MET A 107 15.92 -4.68 -4.25
CA MET A 107 17.32 -4.68 -3.88
C MET A 107 17.56 -3.79 -2.66
N VAL A 108 18.21 -4.33 -1.63
CA VAL A 108 18.60 -3.59 -0.42
C VAL A 108 20.07 -3.93 -0.13
N GLY A 109 21.00 -3.03 -0.52
CA GLY A 109 22.42 -3.31 -0.44
C GLY A 109 22.80 -4.56 -1.24
N PRO A 110 23.47 -5.55 -0.62
CA PRO A 110 23.82 -6.80 -1.28
C PRO A 110 22.67 -7.82 -1.34
N TYR A 111 21.51 -7.51 -0.77
CA TYR A 111 20.38 -8.43 -0.66
C TYR A 111 19.37 -8.22 -1.78
N ILE A 112 18.84 -9.33 -2.31
CA ILE A 112 17.78 -9.34 -3.32
C ILE A 112 16.58 -10.07 -2.72
N PHE A 113 15.42 -9.43 -2.76
CA PHE A 113 14.14 -9.99 -2.33
C PHE A 113 13.20 -10.10 -3.52
N TYR A 114 12.43 -11.17 -3.56
CA TYR A 114 11.49 -11.44 -4.64
C TYR A 114 10.07 -11.47 -4.08
N ASN A 115 9.12 -10.94 -4.86
CA ASN A 115 7.68 -10.97 -4.54
C ASN A 115 7.38 -10.50 -3.11
N GLU A 116 7.60 -9.22 -2.86
CA GLU A 116 7.40 -8.61 -1.55
C GLU A 116 6.44 -7.42 -1.64
N ILE A 117 5.57 -7.27 -0.64
CA ILE A 117 4.81 -6.04 -0.43
C ILE A 117 5.50 -5.25 0.68
N ASP A 118 5.95 -4.05 0.34
CA ASP A 118 6.50 -3.10 1.31
C ASP A 118 5.36 -2.26 1.87
N ALA A 119 4.97 -2.56 3.10
CA ALA A 119 3.92 -1.86 3.82
C ALA A 119 4.46 -0.79 4.76
N SER A 120 5.73 -0.42 4.65
CA SER A 120 6.37 0.57 5.54
C SER A 120 5.70 1.93 5.53
N ASN A 121 5.21 2.36 4.37
CA ASN A 121 4.45 3.60 4.20
C ASN A 121 2.97 3.34 3.92
N GLY A 122 2.52 2.13 4.19
CA GLY A 122 1.15 1.70 3.98
C GLY A 122 0.43 1.44 5.29
N GLU A 123 -0.49 0.48 5.25
CA GLU A 123 -1.35 0.14 6.37
C GLU A 123 -1.64 -1.36 6.38
N ILE A 124 -1.72 -1.93 7.58
CA ILE A 124 -2.16 -3.31 7.80
C ILE A 124 -3.29 -3.27 8.83
N ARG A 125 -4.46 -3.78 8.45
CA ARG A 125 -5.66 -3.84 9.32
C ARG A 125 -6.26 -5.22 9.34
#